data_cc777597bcb067b1cdf9f4a4cafae9a9
#
_entry.id   cc777597bcb067b1cdf9f4a4cafae9a9
#
_cell.length_a   1.000
_cell.length_b   1.000
_cell.length_c   1.000
_cell.angle_alpha   90.00
_cell.angle_beta   90.00
_cell.angle_gamma   90.00
#
_symmetry.space_group_name_H-M   'P 1'
#
loop_
_entity.id
_entity.type
_entity.pdbx_description
1 polymer ?
#
loop_
_entity_poly.entity_id
_entity_poly.type
_entity_poly.pdbx_seq_one_letter_code
_entity_poly.pdbx_strand_id
1 'polypeptide(L)'
;MRTIKFRGYTTELTKNKFVYGDLIHLDEHEVCVMEQDCRNWDVLESGYRVIPTTVGQFTGLKDLDGREIYEGDIILQSRSYDPDKNIKHKVEYLEKYGSFSAAPIEGEIYRDSSLDLTENLIYNHGFKIVGNIHESKDTVIISGFPGVGKSFLGKNNDDFIDLDSSRYAGEDRWQRYKERIEDALGIYKYIFVSSHQETRDILNELGLKYYVVYPDKNLKEEYLKRYKERGSKEDFIDLMDNNFESFIDSIENNSPNGVKVKLTKYSDFLKTVIYKLKEYENN
;
A
#
# COMPACT_ATOMS: atom_id res chain seq x y z
N MET A 1 26.23 8.43 24.03
CA MET A 1 25.52 9.61 23.50
C MET A 1 24.55 9.14 22.45
N ARG A 2 23.30 9.59 22.46
CA ARG A 2 22.33 9.20 21.39
C ARG A 2 22.77 9.83 20.08
N THR A 3 22.88 9.04 19.02
CA THR A 3 23.15 9.55 17.68
C THR A 3 21.84 10.14 17.13
N ILE A 4 21.86 11.43 16.80
CA ILE A 4 20.75 12.10 16.13
C ILE A 4 21.19 12.31 14.69
N LYS A 5 20.46 11.76 13.74
CA LYS A 5 20.67 11.97 12.32
C LYS A 5 19.35 11.84 11.56
N PHE A 6 19.33 12.34 10.36
CA PHE A 6 18.16 12.39 9.50
C PHE A 6 18.47 11.76 8.16
N ARG A 7 17.44 11.50 7.41
CA ARG A 7 17.51 11.25 5.98
C ARG A 7 16.47 12.10 5.28
N GLY A 8 16.66 12.34 3.99
CA GLY A 8 15.71 13.00 3.13
C GLY A 8 15.87 12.52 1.70
N TYR A 9 14.81 12.61 0.92
CA TYR A 9 14.82 12.19 -0.47
C TYR A 9 15.25 13.35 -1.36
N THR A 10 16.29 13.17 -2.17
CA THR A 10 16.80 14.21 -3.07
C THR A 10 16.58 13.86 -4.53
N THR A 11 16.31 14.88 -5.34
CA THR A 11 16.22 14.80 -6.80
C THR A 11 17.48 15.33 -7.49
N GLU A 12 18.45 15.83 -6.74
CA GLU A 12 19.69 16.42 -7.27
C GLU A 12 20.68 15.37 -7.80
N LEU A 13 20.51 14.10 -7.42
CA LEU A 13 21.37 13.02 -7.87
C LEU A 13 20.80 12.37 -9.14
N THR A 14 21.66 11.76 -9.92
CA THR A 14 21.31 11.06 -11.18
C THR A 14 20.26 9.96 -11.01
N LYS A 15 20.08 9.48 -9.76
CA LYS A 15 18.97 8.62 -9.35
C LYS A 15 18.40 9.21 -8.08
N ASN A 16 17.09 9.44 -8.06
CA ASN A 16 16.37 9.81 -6.86
C ASN A 16 16.66 8.81 -5.74
N LYS A 17 17.20 9.28 -4.62
CA LYS A 17 17.54 8.41 -3.48
C LYS A 17 17.55 9.18 -2.16
N PHE A 18 17.52 8.45 -1.06
CA PHE A 18 17.76 9.01 0.25
C PHE A 18 19.23 9.38 0.45
N VAL A 19 19.44 10.52 1.07
CA VAL A 19 20.71 10.98 1.65
C VAL A 19 20.58 11.03 3.16
N TYR A 20 21.69 10.82 3.87
CA TYR A 20 21.73 10.60 5.32
C TYR A 20 22.71 11.54 5.99
N GLY A 21 22.35 12.14 7.12
CA GLY A 21 23.26 13.02 7.86
C GLY A 21 22.55 13.97 8.82
N ASP A 22 23.13 15.14 8.99
CA ASP A 22 22.59 16.21 9.81
C ASP A 22 21.58 17.04 9.02
N LEU A 23 20.45 17.41 9.65
CA LEU A 23 19.43 18.24 9.04
C LEU A 23 19.73 19.71 9.26
N ILE A 24 19.72 20.47 8.18
CA ILE A 24 19.92 21.92 8.19
C ILE A 24 18.74 22.61 7.53
N HIS A 25 18.12 23.53 8.26
CA HIS A 25 17.09 24.40 7.72
C HIS A 25 17.74 25.62 7.06
N LEU A 26 17.49 25.84 5.77
CA LEU A 26 17.98 27.00 5.02
C LEU A 26 17.00 28.16 5.14
N ASP A 27 15.69 27.87 5.04
CA ASP A 27 14.57 28.81 5.26
C ASP A 27 13.30 28.04 5.66
N GLU A 28 12.12 28.69 5.61
CA GLU A 28 10.83 28.09 5.98
C GLU A 28 10.41 26.93 5.05
N HIS A 29 11.00 26.82 3.86
CA HIS A 29 10.60 25.86 2.83
C HIS A 29 11.74 25.00 2.28
N GLU A 30 12.98 25.32 2.63
CA GLU A 30 14.16 24.59 2.15
C GLU A 30 14.93 23.93 3.28
N VAL A 31 15.20 22.64 3.12
CA VAL A 31 16.02 21.85 4.03
C VAL A 31 17.09 21.08 3.26
N CYS A 32 18.25 20.96 3.84
CA CYS A 32 19.34 20.13 3.37
C CYS A 32 19.67 19.02 4.36
N VAL A 33 20.13 17.88 3.86
CA VAL A 33 20.79 16.84 4.64
C VAL A 33 22.24 16.81 4.27
N MET A 34 23.13 16.96 5.26
CA MET A 34 24.57 16.99 5.10
C MET A 34 25.18 15.70 5.67
N GLU A 35 26.03 15.02 4.89
CA GLU A 35 26.77 13.86 5.38
C GLU A 35 27.70 14.25 6.55
N GLN A 36 27.70 13.47 7.64
CA GLN A 36 28.43 13.79 8.88
C GLN A 36 29.96 13.87 8.74
N ASP A 37 30.53 13.40 7.62
CA ASP A 37 31.97 13.44 7.35
C ASP A 37 32.42 14.65 6.51
N CYS A 38 31.50 15.56 6.17
CA CYS A 38 31.86 16.77 5.42
C CYS A 38 32.63 17.75 6.30
N ARG A 39 33.95 17.80 6.13
CA ARG A 39 34.87 18.75 6.82
C ARG A 39 34.79 20.17 6.25
N ASN A 40 33.95 20.39 5.25
CA ASN A 40 33.76 21.70 4.63
C ASN A 40 32.56 22.39 5.25
N TRP A 41 32.77 23.59 5.76
CA TRP A 41 31.75 24.39 6.44
C TRP A 41 30.78 25.10 5.49
N ASP A 42 30.94 24.91 4.18
CA ASP A 42 30.00 25.46 3.21
C ASP A 42 28.85 24.47 2.98
N VAL A 43 27.75 24.72 3.66
CA VAL A 43 26.51 23.89 3.60
C VAL A 43 25.95 23.83 2.18
N LEU A 44 26.12 24.90 1.40
CA LEU A 44 25.61 24.98 0.03
C LEU A 44 26.42 24.13 -0.95
N GLU A 45 27.69 23.86 -0.63
CA GLU A 45 28.55 23.01 -1.47
C GLU A 45 28.57 21.53 -1.03
N SER A 46 28.21 21.24 0.24
CA SER A 46 28.38 19.91 0.85
C SER A 46 27.07 19.22 1.22
N GLY A 47 25.96 19.94 1.19
CA GLY A 47 24.63 19.42 1.55
C GLY A 47 23.79 19.11 0.32
N TYR A 48 22.96 18.10 0.42
CA TYR A 48 21.93 17.79 -0.58
C TYR A 48 20.62 18.42 -0.18
N ARG A 49 20.01 19.20 -1.07
CA ARG A 49 18.62 19.64 -0.88
C ARG A 49 17.71 18.44 -0.95
N VAL A 50 16.80 18.35 0.01
CA VAL A 50 15.84 17.26 0.11
C VAL A 50 14.40 17.79 0.07
N ILE A 51 13.49 16.97 -0.37
CA ILE A 51 12.06 17.28 -0.32
C ILE A 51 11.64 17.30 1.16
N PRO A 52 11.18 18.44 1.72
CA PRO A 52 10.95 18.60 3.17
C PRO A 52 10.01 17.55 3.76
N THR A 53 8.96 17.19 3.03
CA THR A 53 7.97 16.18 3.48
C THR A 53 8.52 14.76 3.54
N THR A 54 9.74 14.52 3.03
CA THR A 54 10.40 13.21 3.05
C THR A 54 11.45 13.06 4.14
N VAL A 55 11.64 14.13 4.92
CA VAL A 55 12.61 14.11 6.02
C VAL A 55 12.12 13.19 7.13
N GLY A 56 12.98 12.23 7.51
CA GLY A 56 12.71 11.31 8.60
C GLY A 56 13.89 11.22 9.55
N GLN A 57 13.62 11.24 10.86
CA GLN A 57 14.65 11.12 11.90
C GLN A 57 15.02 9.66 12.13
N PHE A 58 16.30 9.38 12.40
CA PHE A 58 16.77 8.10 12.91
C PHE A 58 16.18 7.82 14.28
N THR A 59 15.54 6.66 14.43
CA THR A 59 14.89 6.26 15.69
C THR A 59 15.86 5.91 16.80
N GLY A 60 17.14 5.67 16.46
CA GLY A 60 18.14 5.11 17.36
C GLY A 60 18.18 3.58 17.36
N LEU A 61 17.31 2.93 16.56
CA LEU A 61 17.12 1.49 16.54
C LEU A 61 17.51 0.89 15.18
N LYS A 62 17.78 -0.41 15.19
CA LYS A 62 18.07 -1.18 13.96
C LYS A 62 17.08 -2.33 13.82
N ASP A 63 16.81 -2.71 12.59
CA ASP A 63 16.02 -3.89 12.29
C ASP A 63 16.82 -5.20 12.53
N LEU A 64 16.19 -6.35 12.34
CA LEU A 64 16.86 -7.66 12.54
C LEU A 64 18.05 -7.90 11.59
N ASP A 65 18.11 -7.21 10.47
CA ASP A 65 19.22 -7.31 9.50
C ASP A 65 20.32 -6.26 9.79
N GLY A 66 20.18 -5.49 10.88
CA GLY A 66 21.13 -4.47 11.32
C GLY A 66 21.00 -3.13 10.61
N ARG A 67 19.95 -2.92 9.79
CA ARG A 67 19.69 -1.67 9.08
C ARG A 67 19.08 -0.66 10.04
N GLU A 68 19.49 0.59 9.93
CA GLU A 68 18.98 1.69 10.75
C GLU A 68 17.53 2.01 10.39
N ILE A 69 16.67 2.11 11.40
CA ILE A 69 15.25 2.43 11.23
C ILE A 69 15.04 3.93 11.33
N TYR A 70 14.41 4.50 10.34
CA TYR A 70 14.05 5.92 10.27
C TYR A 70 12.54 6.10 10.26
N GLU A 71 12.08 7.26 10.68
CA GLU A 71 10.71 7.71 10.46
C GLU A 71 10.34 7.61 8.98
N GLY A 72 9.12 7.17 8.70
CA GLY A 72 8.65 6.89 7.35
C GLY A 72 9.03 5.50 6.81
N ASP A 73 9.85 4.71 7.53
CA ASP A 73 10.10 3.32 7.12
C ASP A 73 8.85 2.47 7.26
N ILE A 74 8.74 1.51 6.34
CA ILE A 74 7.76 0.43 6.43
C ILE A 74 8.50 -0.80 6.92
N ILE A 75 8.08 -1.28 8.10
CA ILE A 75 8.64 -2.46 8.74
C ILE A 75 7.61 -3.59 8.73
N LEU A 76 8.07 -4.79 8.40
CA LEU A 76 7.27 -6.02 8.35
C LEU A 76 7.49 -6.83 9.63
N GLN A 77 6.41 -7.19 10.31
CA GLN A 77 6.43 -8.13 11.41
C GLN A 77 6.52 -9.56 10.88
N SER A 78 7.67 -10.22 11.05
CA SER A 78 7.93 -11.57 10.51
C SER A 78 7.71 -12.71 11.52
N ARG A 79 7.51 -12.40 12.80
CA ARG A 79 7.24 -13.36 13.87
C ARG A 79 5.85 -13.16 14.43
N SER A 80 4.84 -13.41 13.60
CA SER A 80 3.44 -13.46 14.04
C SER A 80 3.10 -14.90 14.48
N TYR A 81 2.26 -15.05 15.50
CA TYR A 81 1.67 -16.34 15.85
C TYR A 81 0.76 -16.90 14.73
N ASP A 82 0.33 -16.02 13.83
CA ASP A 82 -0.42 -16.37 12.63
C ASP A 82 0.47 -16.12 11.41
N PRO A 83 1.02 -17.20 10.79
CA PRO A 83 1.90 -17.06 9.62
C PRO A 83 1.20 -16.45 8.40
N ASP A 84 -0.15 -16.40 8.40
CA ASP A 84 -0.93 -15.75 7.35
C ASP A 84 -1.08 -14.23 7.57
N LYS A 85 -0.49 -13.68 8.65
CA LYS A 85 -0.57 -12.27 9.01
C LYS A 85 0.81 -11.62 9.13
N ASN A 86 1.46 -11.41 8.00
CA ASN A 86 2.58 -10.48 7.90
C ASN A 86 2.03 -9.05 7.95
N ILE A 87 2.06 -8.41 9.11
CA ILE A 87 1.54 -7.05 9.30
C ILE A 87 2.63 -6.04 9.00
N LYS A 88 2.36 -5.14 8.06
CA LYS A 88 3.22 -3.99 7.79
C LYS A 88 2.88 -2.85 8.72
N HIS A 89 3.92 -2.20 9.23
CA HIS A 89 3.81 -1.05 10.12
C HIS A 89 4.58 0.12 9.55
N LYS A 90 4.02 1.32 9.66
CA LYS A 90 4.71 2.58 9.40
C LYS A 90 5.43 3.03 10.66
N VAL A 91 6.67 3.43 10.52
CA VAL A 91 7.41 4.09 11.60
C VAL A 91 7.06 5.56 11.61
N GLU A 92 6.54 6.05 12.74
CA GLU A 92 6.16 7.45 12.92
C GLU A 92 6.53 7.96 14.31
N TYR A 93 6.76 9.28 14.42
CA TYR A 93 6.97 9.94 15.69
C TYR A 93 5.63 10.42 16.27
N LEU A 94 5.32 10.00 17.48
CA LEU A 94 4.10 10.41 18.17
C LEU A 94 4.42 11.54 19.12
N GLU A 95 4.12 12.78 18.72
CA GLU A 95 4.36 13.99 19.54
C GLU A 95 3.76 13.88 20.94
N LYS A 96 2.54 13.33 21.04
CA LYS A 96 1.83 13.12 22.32
C LYS A 96 2.65 12.32 23.34
N TYR A 97 3.46 11.37 22.87
CA TYR A 97 4.24 10.46 23.73
C TYR A 97 5.74 10.76 23.69
N GLY A 98 6.19 11.59 22.77
CA GLY A 98 7.62 11.91 22.59
C GLY A 98 8.44 10.69 22.16
N SER A 99 7.83 9.73 21.46
CA SER A 99 8.46 8.45 21.10
C SER A 99 8.15 8.04 19.68
N PHE A 100 9.01 7.19 19.12
CA PHE A 100 8.74 6.52 17.85
C PHE A 100 7.83 5.32 18.06
N SER A 101 6.95 5.08 17.12
CA SER A 101 5.94 4.04 17.14
C SER A 101 5.93 3.27 15.82
N ALA A 102 5.52 2.01 15.89
CA ALA A 102 5.16 1.18 14.75
C ALA A 102 3.63 1.14 14.62
N ALA A 103 3.07 1.96 13.75
CA ALA A 103 1.65 2.02 13.48
C ALA A 103 1.26 1.00 12.40
N PRO A 104 0.31 0.06 12.67
CA PRO A 104 -0.11 -0.90 11.67
C PRO A 104 -0.73 -0.20 10.46
N ILE A 105 -0.32 -0.61 9.26
CA ILE A 105 -0.86 -0.07 8.00
C ILE A 105 -2.17 -0.79 7.62
N GLU A 106 -2.42 -1.98 8.15
CA GLU A 106 -3.56 -2.84 7.83
C GLU A 106 -4.49 -3.07 9.03
N GLY A 107 -5.79 -2.95 8.78
CA GLY A 107 -6.86 -3.38 9.69
C GLY A 107 -7.46 -2.28 10.55
N GLU A 108 -8.81 -2.12 10.50
CA GLU A 108 -9.56 -1.15 11.34
C GLU A 108 -9.39 -1.39 12.85
N ILE A 109 -9.10 -2.62 13.26
CA ILE A 109 -8.97 -3.02 14.68
C ILE A 109 -7.67 -2.47 15.30
N TYR A 110 -6.71 -2.03 14.49
CA TYR A 110 -5.35 -1.71 14.96
C TYR A 110 -4.97 -0.22 14.84
N ARG A 111 -5.84 0.66 14.35
CA ARG A 111 -5.54 2.11 14.25
C ARG A 111 -5.18 2.75 15.61
N ASP A 112 -5.72 2.22 16.71
CA ASP A 112 -5.42 2.69 18.07
C ASP A 112 -4.30 1.90 18.78
N SER A 113 -3.71 0.90 18.11
CA SER A 113 -2.69 0.03 18.70
C SER A 113 -1.31 0.26 18.08
N SER A 114 -0.89 1.53 17.99
CA SER A 114 0.51 1.83 17.71
C SER A 114 1.39 1.24 18.81
N LEU A 115 2.42 0.50 18.40
CA LEU A 115 3.34 -0.14 19.33
C LEU A 115 4.54 0.79 19.57
N ASP A 116 4.88 1.11 20.81
CA ASP A 116 6.10 1.83 21.13
C ASP A 116 7.31 1.09 20.54
N LEU A 117 8.03 1.75 19.65
CA LEU A 117 9.14 1.13 18.94
C LEU A 117 10.34 1.00 19.88
N THR A 118 10.62 -0.23 20.30
CA THR A 118 11.73 -0.59 21.21
C THR A 118 12.58 -1.71 20.64
N GLU A 119 13.80 -1.87 21.12
CA GLU A 119 14.68 -2.96 20.72
C GLU A 119 14.04 -4.33 21.01
N ASN A 120 13.38 -4.47 22.17
CA ASN A 120 12.67 -5.70 22.54
C ASN A 120 11.52 -6.00 21.58
N LEU A 121 10.77 -4.99 21.16
CA LEU A 121 9.69 -5.14 20.20
C LEU A 121 10.23 -5.64 18.85
N ILE A 122 11.30 -5.00 18.35
CA ILE A 122 11.93 -5.38 17.09
C ILE A 122 12.37 -6.84 17.12
N TYR A 123 13.04 -7.26 18.18
CA TYR A 123 13.55 -8.63 18.32
C TYR A 123 12.41 -9.64 18.46
N ASN A 124 11.43 -9.39 19.34
CA ASN A 124 10.36 -10.34 19.64
C ASN A 124 9.40 -10.53 18.46
N HIS A 125 9.09 -9.46 17.73
CA HIS A 125 8.17 -9.49 16.60
C HIS A 125 8.88 -9.70 15.25
N GLY A 126 10.21 -9.69 15.24
CA GLY A 126 10.99 -9.97 14.05
C GLY A 126 10.88 -8.87 12.99
N PHE A 127 10.85 -7.60 13.36
CA PHE A 127 10.69 -6.50 12.41
C PHE A 127 11.88 -6.34 11.48
N LYS A 128 11.58 -6.21 10.18
CA LYS A 128 12.52 -5.90 9.10
C LYS A 128 12.00 -4.78 8.23
N ILE A 129 12.89 -3.89 7.78
CA ILE A 129 12.55 -2.84 6.83
C ILE A 129 12.26 -3.47 5.47
N VAL A 130 11.08 -3.19 4.91
CA VAL A 130 10.61 -3.69 3.61
C VAL A 130 10.36 -2.58 2.60
N GLY A 131 10.47 -1.31 3.00
CA GLY A 131 10.30 -0.15 2.15
C GLY A 131 10.23 1.14 2.94
N ASN A 132 9.79 2.21 2.28
CA ASN A 132 9.56 3.52 2.87
C ASN A 132 8.34 4.18 2.22
N ILE A 133 7.61 5.04 2.96
CA ILE A 133 6.41 5.73 2.47
C ILE A 133 6.69 6.70 1.30
N HIS A 134 7.94 7.10 1.10
CA HIS A 134 8.37 8.01 0.03
C HIS A 134 9.03 7.28 -1.15
N GLU A 135 9.27 5.98 -1.04
CA GLU A 135 9.68 5.16 -2.18
C GLU A 135 8.43 4.83 -2.99
N SER A 136 8.24 5.54 -4.10
CA SER A 136 7.15 5.22 -5.03
C SER A 136 7.39 3.84 -5.63
N LYS A 137 6.71 2.82 -5.14
CA LYS A 137 6.43 1.66 -5.96
C LYS A 137 5.41 2.11 -6.99
N ASP A 138 5.69 1.87 -8.27
CA ASP A 138 4.67 2.01 -9.30
C ASP A 138 3.50 1.11 -8.94
N THR A 139 2.51 1.68 -8.25
CA THR A 139 1.38 0.92 -7.73
C THR A 139 0.41 0.63 -8.85
N VAL A 140 0.12 -0.64 -9.06
CA VAL A 140 -0.92 -1.11 -9.99
C VAL A 140 -2.21 -1.34 -9.23
N ILE A 141 -3.23 -0.55 -9.53
CA ILE A 141 -4.55 -0.69 -8.91
C ILE A 141 -5.43 -1.59 -9.78
N ILE A 142 -6.05 -2.59 -9.18
CA ILE A 142 -6.93 -3.53 -9.87
C ILE A 142 -8.29 -3.60 -9.17
N SER A 143 -9.28 -3.01 -9.82
CA SER A 143 -10.69 -3.15 -9.45
C SER A 143 -11.21 -4.48 -9.99
N GLY A 144 -11.51 -5.43 -9.11
CA GLY A 144 -11.84 -6.79 -9.52
C GLY A 144 -13.26 -7.20 -9.18
N PHE A 145 -13.98 -7.72 -10.18
CA PHE A 145 -15.31 -8.31 -9.99
C PHE A 145 -15.28 -9.42 -8.93
N PRO A 146 -16.37 -9.67 -8.19
CA PRO A 146 -16.43 -10.80 -7.27
C PRO A 146 -16.08 -12.12 -7.95
N GLY A 147 -15.21 -12.93 -7.34
CA GLY A 147 -14.82 -14.24 -7.85
C GLY A 147 -13.66 -14.27 -8.85
N VAL A 148 -13.03 -13.12 -9.20
CA VAL A 148 -11.86 -13.11 -10.12
C VAL A 148 -10.54 -13.54 -9.44
N GLY A 149 -10.51 -13.73 -8.10
CA GLY A 149 -9.36 -14.28 -7.39
C GLY A 149 -8.51 -13.29 -6.60
N LYS A 150 -9.04 -12.11 -6.23
CA LYS A 150 -8.34 -11.09 -5.42
C LYS A 150 -7.78 -11.65 -4.11
N SER A 151 -8.65 -12.21 -3.27
CA SER A 151 -8.27 -12.67 -1.93
C SER A 151 -7.30 -13.84 -1.94
N PHE A 152 -7.28 -14.65 -3.02
CA PHE A 152 -6.27 -15.71 -3.17
C PHE A 152 -4.86 -15.13 -3.39
N LEU A 153 -4.76 -14.07 -4.18
CA LEU A 153 -3.47 -13.42 -4.47
C LEU A 153 -2.99 -12.58 -3.28
N GLY A 154 -3.89 -11.87 -2.61
CA GLY A 154 -3.55 -11.02 -1.47
C GLY A 154 -3.01 -11.78 -0.26
N LYS A 155 -3.38 -13.07 -0.10
CA LYS A 155 -2.91 -13.89 1.03
C LYS A 155 -1.48 -14.42 0.91
N ASN A 156 -0.91 -14.47 -0.27
CA ASN A 156 0.30 -15.25 -0.54
C ASN A 156 1.49 -14.40 -1.00
N ASN A 157 1.42 -13.08 -0.92
CA ASN A 157 2.49 -12.21 -1.40
C ASN A 157 2.44 -10.83 -0.75
N ASP A 158 3.53 -10.40 -0.16
CA ASP A 158 3.66 -9.12 0.56
C ASP A 158 3.59 -7.88 -0.36
N ASP A 159 3.72 -8.06 -1.67
CA ASP A 159 3.53 -6.99 -2.65
C ASP A 159 2.05 -6.69 -2.97
N PHE A 160 1.13 -7.50 -2.45
CA PHE A 160 -0.30 -7.42 -2.73
C PHE A 160 -1.09 -7.06 -1.48
N ILE A 161 -2.11 -6.22 -1.65
CA ILE A 161 -3.14 -5.99 -0.64
C ILE A 161 -4.53 -6.16 -1.26
N ASP A 162 -5.44 -6.85 -0.56
CA ASP A 162 -6.86 -6.96 -0.93
C ASP A 162 -7.71 -6.07 -0.02
N LEU A 163 -8.07 -4.90 -0.52
CA LEU A 163 -8.95 -3.94 0.15
C LEU A 163 -10.41 -4.31 -0.17
N ASP A 164 -10.98 -5.17 0.66
CA ASP A 164 -12.38 -5.58 0.52
C ASP A 164 -13.32 -4.53 1.12
N SER A 165 -14.11 -3.84 0.28
CA SER A 165 -15.05 -2.81 0.70
C SER A 165 -16.17 -3.33 1.62
N SER A 166 -16.42 -4.64 1.64
CA SER A 166 -17.42 -5.26 2.53
C SER A 166 -17.05 -5.20 4.02
N ARG A 167 -15.79 -4.92 4.34
CA ARG A 167 -15.30 -4.75 5.71
C ARG A 167 -15.68 -3.40 6.32
N TYR A 168 -16.17 -2.46 5.50
CA TYR A 168 -16.53 -1.11 5.91
C TYR A 168 -18.05 -0.99 6.00
N ALA A 169 -18.54 -0.50 7.14
CA ALA A 169 -19.97 -0.29 7.42
C ALA A 169 -20.19 1.12 7.99
N GLY A 170 -21.43 1.63 7.92
CA GLY A 170 -21.80 2.95 8.40
C GLY A 170 -21.82 4.01 7.30
N GLU A 171 -22.22 5.23 7.67
CA GLU A 171 -22.42 6.35 6.72
C GLU A 171 -21.09 6.86 6.14
N ASP A 172 -20.01 6.78 6.89
CA ASP A 172 -18.66 7.20 6.52
C ASP A 172 -17.83 6.12 5.82
N ARG A 173 -18.43 4.96 5.51
CA ARG A 173 -17.70 3.78 4.98
C ARG A 173 -16.86 4.09 3.76
N TRP A 174 -17.38 4.90 2.82
CA TRP A 174 -16.68 5.20 1.58
C TRP A 174 -15.53 6.18 1.78
N GLN A 175 -15.67 7.12 2.73
CA GLN A 175 -14.59 8.02 3.11
C GLN A 175 -13.43 7.25 3.74
N ARG A 176 -13.70 6.34 4.69
CA ARG A 176 -12.68 5.48 5.29
C ARG A 176 -12.05 4.53 4.28
N TYR A 177 -12.84 4.05 3.31
CA TYR A 177 -12.32 3.20 2.24
C TYR A 177 -11.39 3.98 1.30
N LYS A 178 -11.71 5.24 0.97
CA LYS A 178 -10.85 6.16 0.22
C LYS A 178 -9.51 6.37 0.93
N GLU A 179 -9.54 6.75 2.20
CA GLU A 179 -8.33 6.92 3.03
C GLU A 179 -7.46 5.65 3.02
N ARG A 180 -8.09 4.50 3.05
CA ARG A 180 -7.37 3.23 3.03
C ARG A 180 -6.72 2.92 1.68
N ILE A 181 -7.33 3.32 0.57
CA ILE A 181 -6.70 3.24 -0.75
C ILE A 181 -5.47 4.16 -0.79
N GLU A 182 -5.63 5.42 -0.33
CA GLU A 182 -4.54 6.40 -0.27
C GLU A 182 -3.38 5.92 0.60
N ASP A 183 -3.65 5.36 1.78
CA ASP A 183 -2.65 4.77 2.68
C ASP A 183 -1.87 3.60 2.03
N ALA A 184 -2.48 2.87 1.10
CA ALA A 184 -1.85 1.73 0.44
C ALA A 184 -0.99 2.12 -0.77
N LEU A 185 -1.20 3.33 -1.34
CA LEU A 185 -0.44 3.82 -2.49
C LEU A 185 1.05 3.95 -2.14
N GLY A 186 1.91 3.52 -3.06
CA GLY A 186 3.36 3.54 -2.88
C GLY A 186 3.90 2.45 -1.94
N ILE A 187 3.04 1.82 -1.11
CA ILE A 187 3.42 0.77 -0.15
C ILE A 187 3.34 -0.61 -0.79
N TYR A 188 2.28 -0.84 -1.57
CA TYR A 188 2.05 -2.10 -2.26
C TYR A 188 2.24 -1.94 -3.76
N LYS A 189 2.86 -2.94 -4.39
CA LYS A 189 2.95 -2.98 -5.85
C LYS A 189 1.58 -3.19 -6.50
N TYR A 190 0.72 -4.00 -5.86
CA TYR A 190 -0.62 -4.29 -6.36
C TYR A 190 -1.68 -4.04 -5.27
N ILE A 191 -2.62 -3.17 -5.56
CA ILE A 191 -3.77 -2.89 -4.70
C ILE A 191 -5.02 -3.47 -5.38
N PHE A 192 -5.65 -4.45 -4.74
CA PHE A 192 -6.93 -4.97 -5.18
C PHE A 192 -8.07 -4.25 -4.47
N VAL A 193 -9.03 -3.78 -5.24
CA VAL A 193 -10.23 -3.12 -4.74
C VAL A 193 -11.49 -3.79 -5.28
N SER A 194 -12.63 -3.53 -4.68
CA SER A 194 -13.92 -4.00 -5.19
C SER A 194 -14.29 -3.32 -6.51
N SER A 195 -15.18 -3.94 -7.28
CA SER A 195 -15.69 -3.38 -8.54
C SER A 195 -16.98 -2.58 -8.40
N HIS A 196 -17.35 -2.19 -7.17
CA HIS A 196 -18.52 -1.35 -6.92
C HIS A 196 -18.39 0.01 -7.61
N GLN A 197 -19.53 0.60 -8.01
CA GLN A 197 -19.53 1.92 -8.65
C GLN A 197 -18.84 2.96 -7.78
N GLU A 198 -19.16 2.99 -6.50
CA GLU A 198 -18.61 3.94 -5.54
C GLU A 198 -17.08 3.80 -5.42
N THR A 199 -16.55 2.58 -5.50
CA THR A 199 -15.10 2.37 -5.52
C THR A 199 -14.46 2.96 -6.78
N ARG A 200 -15.08 2.75 -7.93
CA ARG A 200 -14.59 3.32 -9.19
C ARG A 200 -14.69 4.84 -9.22
N ASP A 201 -15.74 5.40 -8.62
CA ASP A 201 -15.90 6.85 -8.45
C ASP A 201 -14.79 7.44 -7.57
N ILE A 202 -14.45 6.79 -6.46
CA ILE A 202 -13.29 7.16 -5.62
C ILE A 202 -11.98 7.15 -6.44
N LEU A 203 -11.72 6.10 -7.21
CA LEU A 203 -10.52 6.03 -8.04
C LEU A 203 -10.46 7.12 -9.10
N ASN A 204 -11.61 7.45 -9.70
CA ASN A 204 -11.75 8.53 -10.68
C ASN A 204 -11.55 9.91 -10.04
N GLU A 205 -12.13 10.14 -8.85
CA GLU A 205 -11.97 11.37 -8.06
C GLU A 205 -10.50 11.62 -7.68
N LEU A 206 -9.79 10.55 -7.30
CA LEU A 206 -8.36 10.61 -6.99
C LEU A 206 -7.47 10.73 -8.25
N GLY A 207 -8.05 10.73 -9.45
CA GLY A 207 -7.30 10.79 -10.70
C GLY A 207 -6.43 9.55 -10.99
N LEU A 208 -6.68 8.44 -10.29
CA LEU A 208 -5.90 7.23 -10.38
C LEU A 208 -6.24 6.43 -11.64
N LYS A 209 -5.21 5.91 -12.30
CA LYS A 209 -5.38 4.90 -13.35
C LYS A 209 -5.50 3.52 -12.70
N TYR A 210 -6.39 2.69 -13.22
CA TYR A 210 -6.59 1.35 -12.70
C TYR A 210 -7.01 0.38 -13.79
N TYR A 211 -6.81 -0.90 -13.55
CA TYR A 211 -7.39 -1.96 -14.36
C TYR A 211 -8.72 -2.38 -13.73
N VAL A 212 -9.76 -2.56 -14.55
CA VAL A 212 -11.00 -3.16 -14.09
C VAL A 212 -11.16 -4.54 -14.72
N VAL A 213 -11.11 -5.59 -13.88
CA VAL A 213 -11.14 -6.99 -14.30
C VAL A 213 -12.50 -7.59 -14.00
N TYR A 214 -13.19 -8.06 -15.01
CA TYR A 214 -14.56 -8.55 -14.92
C TYR A 214 -14.83 -9.66 -15.94
N PRO A 215 -15.82 -10.57 -15.69
CA PRO A 215 -16.16 -11.63 -16.63
C PRO A 215 -16.97 -11.13 -17.83
N ASP A 216 -16.95 -11.89 -18.90
CA ASP A 216 -17.97 -11.78 -19.94
C ASP A 216 -19.33 -12.22 -19.38
N LYS A 217 -20.42 -11.62 -19.88
CA LYS A 217 -21.80 -11.93 -19.44
C LYS A 217 -22.16 -13.40 -19.62
N ASN A 218 -21.62 -14.03 -20.67
CA ASN A 218 -21.85 -15.45 -20.95
C ASN A 218 -21.32 -16.40 -19.86
N LEU A 219 -20.48 -15.90 -18.93
CA LEU A 219 -19.93 -16.68 -17.83
C LEU A 219 -20.77 -16.64 -16.56
N LYS A 220 -22.00 -16.11 -16.60
CA LYS A 220 -22.87 -15.96 -15.44
C LYS A 220 -23.03 -17.28 -14.68
N GLU A 221 -23.41 -18.34 -15.34
CA GLU A 221 -23.68 -19.65 -14.69
C GLU A 221 -22.42 -20.22 -14.01
N GLU A 222 -21.26 -20.08 -14.67
CA GLU A 222 -19.99 -20.52 -14.11
C GLU A 222 -19.59 -19.70 -12.86
N TYR A 223 -19.90 -18.40 -12.85
CA TYR A 223 -19.62 -17.57 -11.69
C TYR A 223 -20.57 -17.87 -10.53
N LEU A 224 -21.85 -18.10 -10.79
CA LEU A 224 -22.81 -18.54 -9.76
C LEU A 224 -22.40 -19.90 -9.15
N LYS A 225 -21.93 -20.82 -9.98
CA LYS A 225 -21.37 -22.08 -9.51
C LYS A 225 -20.15 -21.85 -8.62
N ARG A 226 -19.21 -20.98 -9.03
CA ARG A 226 -18.02 -20.60 -8.26
C ARG A 226 -18.37 -20.00 -6.91
N TYR A 227 -19.43 -19.17 -6.81
CA TYR A 227 -19.89 -18.62 -5.55
C TYR A 227 -20.44 -19.69 -4.60
N LYS A 228 -21.18 -20.65 -5.12
CA LYS A 228 -21.68 -21.80 -4.34
C LYS A 228 -20.53 -22.67 -3.83
N GLU A 229 -19.59 -23.04 -4.70
CA GLU A 229 -18.44 -23.89 -4.36
C GLU A 229 -17.51 -23.26 -3.29
N ARG A 230 -17.35 -21.95 -3.27
CA ARG A 230 -16.57 -21.26 -2.22
C ARG A 230 -17.35 -21.00 -0.92
N GLY A 231 -18.62 -21.41 -0.82
CA GLY A 231 -19.47 -21.25 0.36
C GLY A 231 -19.98 -19.82 0.58
N SER A 232 -20.24 -19.06 -0.49
CA SER A 232 -20.84 -17.73 -0.36
C SER A 232 -22.26 -17.84 0.22
N LYS A 233 -22.69 -16.79 0.96
CA LYS A 233 -24.05 -16.72 1.52
C LYS A 233 -25.08 -16.70 0.41
N GLU A 234 -26.26 -17.28 0.63
CA GLU A 234 -27.37 -17.34 -0.32
C GLU A 234 -27.76 -15.93 -0.82
N ASP A 235 -27.97 -14.97 0.11
CA ASP A 235 -28.31 -13.58 -0.22
C ASP A 235 -27.31 -12.94 -1.21
N PHE A 236 -26.02 -13.29 -1.08
CA PHE A 236 -25.02 -12.81 -2.03
C PHE A 236 -25.15 -13.48 -3.40
N ILE A 237 -25.45 -14.77 -3.43
CA ILE A 237 -25.64 -15.52 -4.69
C ILE A 237 -26.86 -14.97 -5.43
N ASP A 238 -27.97 -14.76 -4.73
CA ASP A 238 -29.20 -14.17 -5.28
C ASP A 238 -28.96 -12.74 -5.80
N LEU A 239 -28.21 -11.93 -5.02
CA LEU A 239 -27.83 -10.59 -5.47
C LEU A 239 -27.04 -10.65 -6.79
N MET A 240 -26.07 -11.55 -6.89
CA MET A 240 -25.23 -11.69 -8.08
C MET A 240 -26.02 -12.27 -9.26
N ASP A 241 -26.93 -13.21 -9.02
CA ASP A 241 -27.79 -13.76 -10.06
C ASP A 241 -28.71 -12.69 -10.68
N ASN A 242 -29.36 -11.90 -9.82
CA ASN A 242 -30.29 -10.87 -10.28
C ASN A 242 -29.60 -9.67 -10.97
N ASN A 243 -28.32 -9.38 -10.63
CA ASN A 243 -27.65 -8.16 -11.07
C ASN A 243 -26.37 -8.39 -11.87
N PHE A 244 -26.03 -9.61 -12.24
CA PHE A 244 -24.74 -9.94 -12.87
C PHE A 244 -24.46 -9.10 -14.10
N GLU A 245 -25.41 -9.04 -15.02
CA GLU A 245 -25.26 -8.28 -16.26
C GLU A 245 -25.25 -6.77 -16.01
N SER A 246 -26.12 -6.26 -15.14
CA SER A 246 -26.18 -4.83 -14.83
C SER A 246 -24.91 -4.32 -14.16
N PHE A 247 -24.28 -5.15 -13.32
CA PHE A 247 -22.97 -4.81 -12.73
C PHE A 247 -21.88 -4.75 -13.79
N ILE A 248 -21.90 -5.65 -14.78
CA ILE A 248 -20.96 -5.62 -15.91
C ILE A 248 -21.23 -4.39 -16.78
N ASP A 249 -22.48 -4.06 -17.08
CA ASP A 249 -22.84 -2.87 -17.84
C ASP A 249 -22.39 -1.59 -17.13
N SER A 250 -22.55 -1.53 -15.82
CA SER A 250 -22.02 -0.42 -15.01
C SER A 250 -20.50 -0.29 -15.14
N ILE A 251 -19.76 -1.40 -15.13
CA ILE A 251 -18.30 -1.38 -15.33
C ILE A 251 -17.95 -0.86 -16.74
N GLU A 252 -18.63 -1.37 -17.75
CA GLU A 252 -18.36 -1.02 -19.15
C GLU A 252 -18.66 0.46 -19.45
N ASN A 253 -19.69 1.03 -18.83
CA ASN A 253 -20.14 2.38 -19.10
C ASN A 253 -19.53 3.45 -18.16
N ASN A 254 -19.20 3.09 -16.91
CA ASN A 254 -18.86 4.05 -15.85
C ASN A 254 -17.47 3.82 -15.27
N SER A 255 -16.44 3.64 -16.10
CA SER A 255 -15.03 3.47 -15.68
C SER A 255 -14.10 4.32 -16.57
N PRO A 256 -14.17 5.66 -16.50
CA PRO A 256 -13.44 6.53 -17.43
C PRO A 256 -11.92 6.40 -17.33
N ASN A 257 -11.36 6.23 -16.14
CA ASN A 257 -9.92 6.03 -15.91
C ASN A 257 -9.52 4.54 -15.88
N GLY A 258 -10.49 3.63 -16.07
CA GLY A 258 -10.29 2.19 -15.97
C GLY A 258 -9.92 1.55 -17.30
N VAL A 259 -8.80 0.86 -17.35
CA VAL A 259 -8.45 -0.04 -18.45
C VAL A 259 -9.25 -1.33 -18.28
N LYS A 260 -10.14 -1.61 -19.22
CA LYS A 260 -11.10 -2.73 -19.12
C LYS A 260 -10.43 -4.04 -19.54
N VAL A 261 -10.45 -5.03 -18.65
CA VAL A 261 -9.92 -6.36 -18.87
C VAL A 261 -11.04 -7.38 -18.71
N LYS A 262 -11.61 -7.81 -19.81
CA LYS A 262 -12.69 -8.80 -19.85
C LYS A 262 -12.13 -10.22 -19.84
N LEU A 263 -12.58 -11.02 -18.89
CA LEU A 263 -12.27 -12.45 -18.80
C LEU A 263 -13.30 -13.22 -19.66
N THR A 264 -12.84 -13.93 -20.66
CA THR A 264 -13.71 -14.61 -21.65
C THR A 264 -13.83 -16.10 -21.42
N LYS A 265 -13.03 -16.68 -20.51
CA LYS A 265 -13.03 -18.10 -20.17
C LYS A 265 -13.16 -18.29 -18.67
N TYR A 266 -13.87 -19.34 -18.27
CA TYR A 266 -14.00 -19.72 -16.87
C TYR A 266 -12.64 -19.95 -16.15
N SER A 267 -11.67 -20.47 -16.89
CA SER A 267 -10.29 -20.69 -16.37
C SER A 267 -9.48 -19.41 -16.18
N ASP A 268 -9.98 -18.27 -16.71
CA ASP A 268 -9.27 -17.01 -16.58
C ASP A 268 -9.45 -16.44 -15.16
N PHE A 269 -8.34 -16.08 -14.55
CA PHE A 269 -8.27 -15.48 -13.23
C PHE A 269 -7.37 -14.26 -13.25
N LEU A 270 -7.50 -13.45 -12.23
CA LEU A 270 -6.67 -12.27 -11.99
C LEU A 270 -5.15 -12.60 -12.03
N LYS A 271 -4.75 -13.79 -11.58
CA LYS A 271 -3.36 -14.26 -11.67
C LYS A 271 -2.81 -14.21 -13.11
N THR A 272 -3.63 -14.62 -14.09
CA THR A 272 -3.25 -14.59 -15.51
C THR A 272 -3.13 -13.16 -16.03
N VAL A 273 -4.02 -12.26 -15.58
CA VAL A 273 -3.95 -10.83 -15.92
C VAL A 273 -2.66 -10.20 -15.41
N ILE A 274 -2.33 -10.42 -14.12
CA ILE A 274 -1.11 -9.87 -13.51
C ILE A 274 0.14 -10.40 -14.21
N TYR A 275 0.16 -11.66 -14.58
CA TYR A 275 1.30 -12.24 -15.33
C TYR A 275 1.52 -11.50 -16.65
N LYS A 276 0.45 -11.25 -17.42
CA LYS A 276 0.51 -10.49 -18.66
C LYS A 276 0.95 -9.03 -18.43
N LEU A 277 0.46 -8.37 -17.36
CA LEU A 277 0.89 -7.00 -17.03
C LEU A 277 2.39 -6.94 -16.76
N LYS A 278 2.94 -7.92 -16.03
CA LYS A 278 4.40 -8.00 -15.78
C LYS A 278 5.22 -8.20 -17.06
N GLU A 279 4.70 -8.91 -18.04
CA GLU A 279 5.36 -9.05 -19.34
C GLU A 279 5.40 -7.72 -20.12
N TYR A 280 4.36 -6.89 -20.02
CA TYR A 280 4.33 -5.56 -20.65
C TYR A 280 5.24 -4.53 -19.96
N GLU A 281 5.47 -4.64 -18.64
CA GLU A 281 6.38 -3.76 -17.89
C GLU A 281 7.87 -4.06 -18.18
N ASN A 282 8.19 -5.27 -18.65
CA ASN A 282 9.57 -5.72 -18.92
C ASN A 282 9.99 -5.58 -20.38
N ASN A 283 9.12 -5.15 -21.29
CA ASN A 283 9.38 -4.87 -22.70
C ASN A 283 9.32 -3.37 -23.00
#